data_64494a9b98fbf4651f217882148f69dc
#
_entry.id   64494a9b98fbf4651f217882148f69dc
#
_cell.length_a   1.000
_cell.length_b   1.000
_cell.length_c   1.000
_cell.angle_alpha   90.00
_cell.angle_beta   90.00
_cell.angle_gamma   90.00
#
_symmetry.space_group_name_H-M   'P 1'
#
loop_
_entity.id
_entity.type
_entity.pdbx_description
1 polymer ?
#
loop_
_entity_poly.entity_id
_entity_poly.type
_entity_poly.pdbx_seq_one_letter_code
_entity_poly.pdbx_strand_id
1 'polypeptide(L)'
;MMKTINEPVSVEARFDEEGTVIPTAFTWQGRTYHLSDVGRRWAETDGPHRLYHCLVMTPIGEAFELCLDTSTLQWRIVRAWERPKMV
;
A
#
# COMPACT_ATOMS: atom_id res chain seq x y z
N MET A 1 -7.53 -15.32 -0.34
CA MET A 1 -7.37 -15.30 -1.80
C MET A 1 -6.78 -13.96 -2.22
N MET A 2 -5.80 -13.99 -3.08
CA MET A 2 -5.15 -12.78 -3.57
C MET A 2 -5.84 -12.27 -4.83
N LYS A 3 -6.07 -10.95 -4.89
CA LYS A 3 -6.60 -10.30 -6.10
C LYS A 3 -5.59 -9.28 -6.60
N THR A 4 -5.36 -9.28 -7.90
CA THR A 4 -4.60 -8.21 -8.56
C THR A 4 -5.55 -7.08 -8.89
N ILE A 5 -5.25 -5.87 -8.43
CA ILE A 5 -6.14 -4.71 -8.54
C ILE A 5 -5.56 -3.66 -9.47
N ASN A 6 -4.40 -3.14 -9.13
CA ASN A 6 -3.65 -2.17 -9.92
C ASN A 6 -4.44 -0.88 -10.23
N GLU A 7 -4.97 -0.25 -9.20
CA GLU A 7 -5.77 0.99 -9.31
C GLU A 7 -5.14 2.12 -8.50
N PRO A 8 -5.31 3.37 -8.95
CA PRO A 8 -4.85 4.52 -8.16
C PRO A 8 -5.66 4.66 -6.87
N VAL A 9 -4.97 5.07 -5.80
CA VAL A 9 -5.58 5.32 -4.49
C VAL A 9 -5.00 6.58 -3.89
N SER A 10 -5.73 7.18 -2.96
CA SER A 10 -5.17 8.24 -2.12
C SER A 10 -4.62 7.62 -0.84
N VAL A 11 -3.48 8.12 -0.38
CA VAL A 11 -2.78 7.56 0.78
C VAL A 11 -2.40 8.68 1.72
N GLU A 12 -2.62 8.45 3.01
CA GLU A 12 -2.04 9.26 4.06
C GLU A 12 -0.78 8.55 4.54
N ALA A 13 0.34 9.26 4.51
CA ALA A 13 1.63 8.69 4.86
C ALA A 13 2.47 9.68 5.62
N ARG A 14 3.34 9.15 6.45
CA ARG A 14 4.35 9.93 7.15
C ARG A 14 5.72 9.57 6.58
N PHE A 15 6.55 10.58 6.40
CA PHE A 15 7.97 10.38 6.14
C PHE A 15 8.69 10.60 7.46
N ASP A 16 9.45 9.62 7.90
CA ASP A 16 10.24 9.79 9.12
C ASP A 16 11.51 10.57 8.84
N GLU A 17 12.30 10.82 9.87
CA GLU A 17 13.53 11.60 9.76
C GLU A 17 14.62 10.96 8.90
N GLU A 18 14.51 9.68 8.59
CA GLU A 18 15.41 8.97 7.68
C GLU A 18 14.86 8.88 6.25
N GLY A 19 13.68 9.44 6.01
CA GLY A 19 13.03 9.40 4.72
C GLY A 19 12.24 8.12 4.46
N THR A 20 12.02 7.29 5.48
CA THR A 20 11.18 6.10 5.34
C THR A 20 9.73 6.51 5.22
N VAL A 21 9.05 5.99 4.20
CA VAL A 21 7.62 6.27 3.98
C VAL A 21 6.79 5.28 4.78
N ILE A 22 5.91 5.81 5.62
CA ILE A 22 5.05 5.00 6.50
C ILE A 22 3.59 5.32 6.18
N PRO A 23 2.92 4.50 5.36
CA PRO A 23 1.48 4.68 5.12
C PRO A 23 0.71 4.43 6.40
N THR A 24 -0.27 5.29 6.69
CA THR A 24 -1.11 5.17 7.87
C THR A 24 -2.56 4.90 7.53
N ALA A 25 -2.99 5.28 6.32
CA ALA A 25 -4.33 5.01 5.82
C ALA A 25 -4.34 5.16 4.30
N PHE A 26 -5.29 4.52 3.65
CA PHE A 26 -5.55 4.78 2.25
C PHE A 26 -7.05 4.74 1.97
N THR A 27 -7.46 5.44 0.93
CA THR A 27 -8.86 5.47 0.50
C THR A 27 -8.98 4.86 -0.89
N TRP A 28 -9.82 3.86 -0.99
CA TRP A 28 -10.05 3.12 -2.21
C TRP A 28 -11.53 2.82 -2.35
N GLN A 29 -12.09 3.14 -3.50
CA GLN A 29 -13.51 2.94 -3.80
C GLN A 29 -14.43 3.55 -2.72
N GLY A 30 -14.08 4.77 -2.27
CA GLY A 30 -14.88 5.49 -1.31
C GLY A 30 -14.75 5.03 0.14
N ARG A 31 -13.93 4.03 0.41
CA ARG A 31 -13.71 3.52 1.76
C ARG A 31 -12.28 3.82 2.22
N THR A 32 -12.15 4.30 3.45
CA THR A 32 -10.84 4.55 4.08
C THR A 32 -10.44 3.35 4.92
N TYR A 33 -9.23 2.87 4.68
CA TYR A 33 -8.64 1.75 5.40
C TYR A 33 -7.54 2.30 6.29
N HIS A 34 -7.73 2.19 7.60
CA HIS A 34 -6.70 2.55 8.56
C HIS A 34 -5.75 1.36 8.73
N LEU A 35 -4.45 1.64 8.75
CA LEU A 35 -3.43 0.61 8.75
C LEU A 35 -2.84 0.45 10.14
N SER A 36 -2.72 -0.80 10.60
CA SER A 36 -2.12 -1.13 11.89
C SER A 36 -0.66 -1.54 11.75
N ASP A 37 -0.27 -2.06 10.58
CA ASP A 37 1.07 -2.58 10.36
C ASP A 37 1.54 -2.26 8.95
N VAL A 38 2.84 -2.00 8.84
CA VAL A 38 3.56 -1.97 7.57
C VAL A 38 4.63 -3.06 7.65
N GLY A 39 4.51 -4.04 6.75
CA GLY A 39 5.42 -5.18 6.71
C GLY A 39 6.57 -4.98 5.73
N ARG A 40 6.74 -5.96 4.84
CA ARG A 40 7.83 -5.97 3.88
C ARG A 40 7.80 -4.75 2.97
N ARG A 41 8.99 -4.17 2.75
CA ARG A 41 9.20 -3.07 1.81
C ARG A 41 10.24 -3.48 0.78
N TRP A 42 10.04 -3.05 -0.46
CA TRP A 42 11.05 -3.23 -1.50
C TRP A 42 10.91 -2.11 -2.53
N ALA A 43 11.93 -1.98 -3.36
CA ALA A 43 11.93 -1.00 -4.44
C ALA A 43 12.29 -1.68 -5.74
N GLU A 44 11.75 -1.18 -6.83
CA GLU A 44 12.11 -1.62 -8.17
C GLU A 44 12.17 -0.42 -9.09
N THR A 45 12.78 -0.61 -10.26
CA THR A 45 12.90 0.43 -11.26
C THR A 45 12.13 0.00 -12.51
N ASP A 46 11.31 0.92 -13.04
CA ASP A 46 10.57 0.71 -14.27
C ASP A 46 10.88 1.91 -15.18
N GLY A 47 11.87 1.75 -16.09
CA GLY A 47 12.37 2.83 -16.91
C GLY A 47 12.91 3.98 -16.04
N PRO A 48 12.40 5.21 -16.20
CA PRO A 48 12.79 6.33 -15.35
C PRO A 48 12.09 6.34 -13.99
N HIS A 49 11.15 5.43 -13.76
CA HIS A 49 10.34 5.41 -12.55
C HIS A 49 10.98 4.53 -11.48
N ARG A 50 11.18 5.09 -10.29
CA ARG A 50 11.55 4.31 -9.11
C ARG A 50 10.29 4.07 -8.29
N LEU A 51 9.97 2.81 -8.08
CA LEU A 51 8.74 2.39 -7.43
C LEU A 51 9.05 1.83 -6.03
N TYR A 52 8.33 2.33 -5.03
CA TYR A 52 8.37 1.79 -3.68
C TYR A 52 7.14 0.95 -3.43
N HIS A 53 7.35 -0.29 -3.01
CA HIS A 53 6.28 -1.19 -2.64
C HIS A 53 6.30 -1.45 -1.14
N CYS A 54 5.13 -1.61 -0.55
CA CYS A 54 5.03 -2.08 0.83
C CYS A 54 3.77 -2.92 1.01
N LEU A 55 3.88 -3.91 1.89
CA LEU A 55 2.74 -4.69 2.35
C LEU A 55 2.19 -4.00 3.59
N VAL A 56 0.90 -3.77 3.62
CA VAL A 56 0.23 -3.11 4.74
C VAL A 56 -0.93 -3.97 5.22
N MET A 57 -1.32 -3.79 6.47
CA MET A 57 -2.36 -4.60 7.09
C MET A 57 -3.28 -3.73 7.94
N THR A 58 -4.57 -4.04 7.90
CA THR A 58 -5.56 -3.43 8.76
C THR A 58 -5.69 -4.20 10.08
N PRO A 59 -6.30 -3.60 11.12
CA PRO A 59 -6.48 -4.31 12.40
C PRO A 59 -7.30 -5.59 12.31
N ILE A 60 -8.14 -5.73 11.28
CA ILE A 60 -8.96 -6.94 11.11
C ILE A 60 -8.29 -7.98 10.20
N GLY A 61 -7.04 -7.76 9.82
CA GLY A 61 -6.26 -8.76 9.07
C GLY A 61 -6.38 -8.68 7.55
N GLU A 62 -6.99 -7.64 7.01
CA GLU A 62 -6.93 -7.39 5.57
C GLU A 62 -5.52 -6.92 5.20
N ALA A 63 -4.96 -7.43 4.12
CA ALA A 63 -3.63 -7.09 3.69
C ALA A 63 -3.64 -6.56 2.25
N PHE A 64 -2.75 -5.60 1.98
CA PHE A 64 -2.68 -4.94 0.68
C PHE A 64 -1.23 -4.68 0.33
N GLU A 65 -0.97 -4.66 -0.97
CA GLU A 65 0.31 -4.16 -1.49
C GLU A 65 0.06 -2.77 -2.08
N LEU A 66 0.74 -1.77 -1.52
CA LEU A 66 0.70 -0.39 -2.02
C LEU A 66 2.00 -0.10 -2.75
N CYS A 67 1.92 0.71 -3.79
CA CYS A 67 3.06 1.14 -4.58
C CYS A 67 3.06 2.65 -4.73
N LEU A 68 4.18 3.28 -4.42
CA LEU A 68 4.42 4.70 -4.64
C LEU A 68 5.37 4.88 -5.81
N ASP A 69 4.92 5.59 -6.84
CA ASP A 69 5.79 6.04 -7.93
C ASP A 69 6.46 7.34 -7.47
N THR A 70 7.77 7.30 -7.22
CA THR A 70 8.48 8.44 -6.68
C THR A 70 8.68 9.57 -7.69
N SER A 71 8.51 9.30 -8.99
CA SER A 71 8.63 10.33 -10.01
C SER A 71 7.37 11.19 -10.14
N THR A 72 6.21 10.62 -9.83
CA THR A 72 4.92 11.32 -9.92
C THR A 72 4.28 11.56 -8.55
N LEU A 73 4.78 10.89 -7.50
CA LEU A 73 4.21 10.88 -6.15
C LEU A 73 2.80 10.32 -6.11
N GLN A 74 2.47 9.44 -7.06
CA GLN A 74 1.17 8.78 -7.10
C GLN A 74 1.24 7.40 -6.49
N TRP A 75 0.19 7.05 -5.77
CA TRP A 75 0.03 5.75 -5.13
C TRP A 75 -0.93 4.87 -5.90
N ARG A 76 -0.66 3.57 -5.87
CA ARG A 76 -1.55 2.55 -6.43
C ARG A 76 -1.71 1.42 -5.43
N ILE A 77 -2.90 0.82 -5.42
CA ILE A 77 -3.10 -0.47 -4.79
C ILE A 77 -2.82 -1.54 -5.86
N VAL A 78 -1.86 -2.41 -5.60
CA VAL A 78 -1.43 -3.42 -6.57
C VAL A 78 -2.18 -4.72 -6.37
N ARG A 79 -2.22 -5.20 -5.13
CA ARG A 79 -2.87 -6.46 -4.75
C ARG A 79 -3.59 -6.32 -3.44
N ALA A 80 -4.58 -7.18 -3.26
CA ALA A 80 -5.29 -7.31 -1.99
C ALA A 80 -5.41 -8.78 -1.62
N TRP A 81 -5.30 -9.07 -0.33
CA TRP A 81 -5.55 -10.40 0.23
C TRP A 81 -6.71 -10.28 1.20
N GLU A 82 -7.77 -11.01 0.93
CA GLU A 82 -8.91 -11.03 1.82
C GLU A 82 -8.60 -11.86 3.07
N ARG A 83 -9.15 -11.41 4.19
CA ARG A 83 -9.07 -12.18 5.42
C ARG A 83 -9.77 -13.52 5.20
N PRO A 84 -9.13 -14.66 5.57
CA PRO A 84 -9.81 -15.96 5.49
C PRO A 84 -11.08 -15.95 6.32
N LYS A 85 -12.17 -16.49 5.74
CA LYS A 85 -13.41 -16.64 6.47
C LYS A 85 -13.26 -17.79 7.46
N MET A 86 -13.52 -17.49 8.72
CA MET A 86 -13.64 -18.51 9.74
C MET A 86 -15.03 -19.10 9.67
N VAL A 87 -15.11 -20.39 9.55
CA VAL A 87 -16.38 -21.11 9.52
C VAL A 87 -16.62 -21.74 10.88
#